data_d0b578512bbd948bc9f577bec9239a5d
#
_entry.id   d0b578512bbd948bc9f577bec9239a5d
#
_cell.length_a   1.000
_cell.length_b   1.000
_cell.length_c   1.000
_cell.angle_alpha   90.00
_cell.angle_beta   90.00
_cell.angle_gamma   90.00
#
_symmetry.space_group_name_H-M   'P 1'
#
loop_
_entity.id
_entity.type
_entity.pdbx_description
1 polymer ?
#
loop_
_entity_poly.entity_id
_entity_poly.type
_entity_poly.pdbx_seq_one_letter_code
_entity_poly.pdbx_strand_id
1 'polypeptide(L)'
;YFVSNKMSTWNDTNRFPHNNFIWKGIDGTDVLACVPPTHFITWNMPSQIQENWEAYIDKDSGGQTMNMFGYGDGGSGCTEEMIELMHRFDKLSIMPKCEHMGGQEFLEKNLKNNKELQTWDGELYLEMHRGTFTTKSEMKRANRRLEYKLRDAEMLSVLRGEDNRQAITSAYKKLLINQFHDILPGSHIHPVYEDAMKDYSDIEKCVDGIIGTGTKYFNTLNFT
;
A
#
# COMPACT_ATOMS: atom_id res chain seq x y z
N TYR A 1 -4.46 10.05 5.19
CA TYR A 1 -3.31 10.53 4.40
C TYR A 1 -2.85 9.46 3.42
N PHE A 2 -2.36 9.89 2.27
CA PHE A 2 -1.76 9.02 1.26
C PHE A 2 -0.37 9.53 0.90
N VAL A 3 0.64 8.65 0.89
CA VAL A 3 2.01 8.97 0.47
C VAL A 3 2.53 7.85 -0.43
N SER A 4 2.99 8.20 -1.63
CA SER A 4 3.64 7.25 -2.54
C SER A 4 4.51 8.00 -3.54
N ASN A 5 5.78 7.61 -3.68
CA ASN A 5 6.66 8.17 -4.71
C ASN A 5 6.52 7.49 -6.08
N LYS A 6 5.76 6.39 -6.16
CA LYS A 6 5.64 5.59 -7.39
C LYS A 6 5.13 6.40 -8.58
N MET A 7 4.22 7.34 -8.34
CA MET A 7 3.67 8.21 -9.40
C MET A 7 4.72 9.11 -10.04
N SER A 8 5.77 9.48 -9.30
CA SER A 8 6.88 10.30 -9.81
C SER A 8 7.99 9.48 -10.47
N THR A 9 8.18 8.21 -10.07
CA THR A 9 9.36 7.41 -10.41
C THR A 9 9.07 6.22 -11.33
N TRP A 10 7.80 5.81 -11.49
CA TRP A 10 7.40 4.61 -12.23
C TRP A 10 6.40 4.90 -13.36
N ASN A 11 6.32 6.15 -13.81
CA ASN A 11 5.57 6.59 -14.98
C ASN A 11 6.51 7.30 -15.95
N ASP A 12 6.66 6.77 -17.16
CA ASP A 12 7.50 7.35 -18.18
C ASP A 12 6.74 8.38 -19.02
N THR A 13 5.52 8.06 -19.42
CA THR A 13 4.72 8.86 -20.35
C THR A 13 3.56 9.59 -19.66
N ASN A 14 2.94 8.99 -18.65
CA ASN A 14 1.85 9.59 -17.87
C ASN A 14 2.39 10.24 -16.59
N ARG A 15 3.14 11.31 -16.73
CA ARG A 15 3.65 12.03 -15.56
C ARG A 15 2.50 12.63 -14.78
N PHE A 16 2.40 12.28 -13.51
CA PHE A 16 1.40 12.83 -12.62
C PHE A 16 1.68 14.31 -12.35
N PRO A 17 0.67 15.21 -12.46
CA PRO A 17 0.91 16.66 -12.51
C PRO A 17 1.05 17.32 -11.13
N HIS A 18 0.98 16.57 -10.01
CA HIS A 18 1.03 17.13 -8.66
C HIS A 18 1.95 16.32 -7.76
N ASN A 19 2.60 17.00 -6.82
CA ASN A 19 3.29 16.37 -5.70
C ASN A 19 2.44 16.42 -4.42
N ASN A 20 1.79 17.55 -4.15
CA ASN A 20 0.95 17.75 -2.97
C ASN A 20 -0.46 18.16 -3.42
N PHE A 21 -1.47 17.36 -3.05
CA PHE A 21 -2.83 17.58 -3.55
C PHE A 21 -3.88 16.97 -2.62
N ILE A 22 -5.12 17.34 -2.86
CA ILE A 22 -6.29 16.68 -2.29
C ILE A 22 -6.75 15.61 -3.27
N TRP A 23 -6.73 14.35 -2.86
CA TRP A 23 -7.24 13.26 -3.68
C TRP A 23 -8.69 12.98 -3.30
N LYS A 24 -9.58 13.12 -4.29
CA LYS A 24 -11.01 12.96 -4.10
C LYS A 24 -11.48 11.58 -4.53
N GLY A 25 -12.19 10.90 -3.64
CA GLY A 25 -12.83 9.63 -3.92
C GLY A 25 -14.15 9.78 -4.70
N ILE A 26 -14.63 8.69 -5.28
CA ILE A 26 -15.90 8.64 -6.05
C ILE A 26 -17.13 8.96 -5.20
N ASP A 27 -17.04 8.81 -3.90
CA ASP A 27 -18.07 9.17 -2.91
C ASP A 27 -17.97 10.62 -2.41
N GLY A 28 -17.00 11.37 -2.95
CA GLY A 28 -16.70 12.74 -2.55
C GLY A 28 -15.81 12.89 -1.32
N THR A 29 -15.36 11.78 -0.71
CA THR A 29 -14.43 11.82 0.43
C THR A 29 -13.05 12.29 -0.03
N ASP A 30 -12.43 13.20 0.74
CA ASP A 30 -11.13 13.77 0.43
C ASP A 30 -10.02 13.13 1.27
N VAL A 31 -8.89 12.88 0.64
CA VAL A 31 -7.65 12.43 1.28
C VAL A 31 -6.50 13.37 0.93
N LEU A 32 -5.81 13.89 1.94
CA LEU A 32 -4.58 14.64 1.71
C LEU A 32 -3.49 13.71 1.22
N ALA A 33 -2.91 14.00 0.06
CA ALA A 33 -1.96 13.16 -0.64
C ALA A 33 -0.64 13.89 -0.91
N CYS A 34 0.46 13.14 -0.80
CA CYS A 34 1.79 13.58 -1.17
C CYS A 34 2.47 12.52 -2.05
N VAL A 35 2.95 12.96 -3.20
CA VAL A 35 3.77 12.16 -4.12
C VAL A 35 5.17 12.78 -4.15
N PRO A 36 6.09 12.30 -3.30
CA PRO A 36 7.47 12.82 -3.30
C PRO A 36 8.08 12.76 -4.70
N PRO A 37 8.78 13.82 -5.14
CA PRO A 37 9.21 13.94 -6.54
C PRO A 37 10.32 12.97 -6.94
N THR A 38 11.08 12.46 -5.95
CA THR A 38 12.21 11.55 -6.16
C THR A 38 12.03 10.22 -5.45
N HIS A 39 12.95 9.29 -5.67
CA HIS A 39 12.92 7.96 -5.08
C HIS A 39 12.99 8.01 -3.54
N PHE A 40 12.42 7.00 -2.88
CA PHE A 40 12.41 6.90 -1.39
C PHE A 40 13.71 6.35 -0.81
N ILE A 41 14.67 5.91 -1.65
CA ILE A 41 16.02 5.52 -1.23
C ILE A 41 16.95 6.68 -1.52
N THR A 42 17.30 7.45 -0.51
CA THR A 42 18.27 8.52 -0.60
C THR A 42 19.20 8.52 0.62
N TRP A 43 20.38 9.07 0.45
CA TRP A 43 21.40 9.20 1.50
C TRP A 43 21.56 10.64 1.99
N ASN A 44 20.62 11.51 1.67
CA ASN A 44 20.70 12.94 1.96
C ASN A 44 21.95 13.62 1.38
N MET A 45 22.47 13.15 0.24
CA MET A 45 23.54 13.85 -0.44
C MET A 45 23.06 15.22 -0.96
N PRO A 46 23.90 16.25 -0.99
CA PRO A 46 23.50 17.57 -1.50
C PRO A 46 22.86 17.54 -2.88
N SER A 47 23.39 16.73 -3.78
CA SER A 47 22.81 16.52 -5.12
C SER A 47 21.41 15.94 -5.10
N GLN A 48 21.12 15.00 -4.19
CA GLN A 48 19.79 14.38 -4.07
C GLN A 48 18.76 15.36 -3.50
N ILE A 49 19.14 16.20 -2.55
CA ILE A 49 18.27 17.25 -2.02
C ILE A 49 17.97 18.29 -3.10
N GLN A 50 18.98 18.69 -3.87
CA GLN A 50 18.80 19.61 -4.98
C GLN A 50 17.92 19.01 -6.06
N GLU A 51 18.13 17.75 -6.46
CA GLU A 51 17.32 17.01 -7.42
C GLU A 51 15.84 16.94 -6.97
N ASN A 52 15.60 16.63 -5.69
CA ASN A 52 14.26 16.60 -5.12
C ASN A 52 13.56 17.96 -5.25
N TRP A 53 14.26 19.04 -4.91
CA TRP A 53 13.73 20.40 -5.05
C TRP A 53 13.50 20.80 -6.51
N GLU A 54 14.41 20.48 -7.41
CA GLU A 54 14.27 20.76 -8.84
C GLU A 54 13.09 20.01 -9.46
N ALA A 55 12.92 18.73 -9.10
CA ALA A 55 11.82 17.89 -9.58
C ALA A 55 10.46 18.23 -8.97
N TYR A 56 10.42 18.97 -7.86
CA TYR A 56 9.18 19.38 -7.22
C TYR A 56 8.41 20.39 -8.10
N ILE A 57 7.16 20.06 -8.45
CA ILE A 57 6.37 20.82 -9.42
C ILE A 57 5.39 21.83 -8.80
N ASP A 58 4.92 21.59 -7.57
CA ASP A 58 3.94 22.45 -6.89
C ASP A 58 4.58 23.59 -6.11
N LYS A 59 5.65 24.22 -6.66
CA LYS A 59 6.39 25.29 -5.96
C LYS A 59 5.54 26.49 -5.61
N ASP A 60 4.57 26.81 -6.46
CA ASP A 60 3.69 27.98 -6.31
C ASP A 60 2.60 27.75 -5.25
N SER A 61 2.28 26.50 -4.94
CA SER A 61 1.21 26.12 -4.00
C SER A 61 1.68 25.77 -2.58
N GLY A 62 2.90 26.16 -2.19
CA GLY A 62 3.35 25.94 -0.80
C GLY A 62 4.85 25.84 -0.59
N GLY A 63 5.64 25.63 -1.62
CA GLY A 63 7.10 25.69 -1.56
C GLY A 63 7.77 24.65 -0.66
N GLN A 64 7.09 23.53 -0.36
CA GLN A 64 7.60 22.48 0.51
C GLN A 64 7.45 21.11 -0.12
N THR A 65 8.53 20.34 -0.11
CA THR A 65 8.58 18.99 -0.67
C THR A 65 9.05 17.98 0.38
N MET A 66 8.65 16.73 0.22
CA MET A 66 9.10 15.62 1.06
C MET A 66 10.29 14.93 0.38
N ASN A 67 11.41 14.81 1.09
CA ASN A 67 12.51 13.93 0.73
C ASN A 67 12.56 12.77 1.73
N MET A 68 12.31 11.55 1.24
CA MET A 68 12.43 10.34 2.06
C MET A 68 13.85 9.82 1.98
N PHE A 69 14.46 9.46 3.11
CA PHE A 69 15.84 9.00 3.16
C PHE A 69 15.99 7.71 3.98
N GLY A 70 17.04 6.98 3.69
CA GLY A 70 17.34 5.67 4.26
C GLY A 70 17.55 4.61 3.18
N TYR A 71 17.70 3.36 3.59
CA TYR A 71 18.00 2.24 2.69
C TYR A 71 16.79 1.66 1.98
N GLY A 72 15.57 2.14 2.25
CA GLY A 72 14.35 1.67 1.59
C GLY A 72 14.20 0.14 1.65
N ASP A 73 14.08 -0.50 0.49
CA ASP A 73 13.94 -1.97 0.38
C ASP A 73 15.18 -2.74 0.88
N GLY A 74 16.30 -2.08 1.12
CA GLY A 74 17.46 -2.67 1.78
C GLY A 74 17.23 -3.04 3.24
N GLY A 75 16.10 -2.62 3.80
CA GLY A 75 15.61 -3.06 5.11
C GLY A 75 16.39 -2.50 6.31
N SER A 76 17.07 -1.37 6.13
CA SER A 76 17.79 -0.66 7.19
C SER A 76 17.26 0.75 7.38
N GLY A 77 17.42 1.29 8.59
CA GLY A 77 17.14 2.69 8.90
C GLY A 77 18.19 3.65 8.34
N CYS A 78 18.09 4.94 8.68
CA CYS A 78 19.09 5.93 8.33
C CYS A 78 20.39 5.74 9.13
N THR A 79 21.50 6.19 8.56
CA THR A 79 22.79 6.24 9.23
C THR A 79 22.99 7.57 9.94
N GLU A 80 23.96 7.60 10.87
CA GLU A 80 24.43 8.83 11.52
C GLU A 80 24.88 9.89 10.49
N GLU A 81 25.57 9.45 9.42
CA GLU A 81 26.02 10.33 8.35
C GLU A 81 24.84 11.01 7.62
N MET A 82 23.79 10.28 7.32
CA MET A 82 22.58 10.85 6.69
C MET A 82 21.94 11.94 7.54
N ILE A 83 21.92 11.76 8.86
CA ILE A 83 21.40 12.74 9.82
C ILE A 83 22.32 13.94 9.93
N GLU A 84 23.63 13.72 10.00
CA GLU A 84 24.63 14.79 10.09
C GLU A 84 24.64 15.65 8.82
N LEU A 85 24.52 15.06 7.64
CA LEU A 85 24.39 15.81 6.37
C LEU A 85 23.20 16.77 6.42
N MET A 86 22.04 16.31 6.88
CA MET A 86 20.85 17.14 7.01
C MET A 86 21.08 18.35 7.92
N HIS A 87 21.73 18.17 9.07
CA HIS A 87 22.07 19.27 9.98
C HIS A 87 23.07 20.27 9.38
N ARG A 88 23.88 19.83 8.43
CA ARG A 88 24.83 20.71 7.73
C ARG A 88 24.16 21.58 6.68
N PHE A 89 23.08 21.11 6.04
CA PHE A 89 22.38 21.87 5.01
C PHE A 89 21.84 23.20 5.51
N ASP A 90 21.40 23.29 6.76
CA ASP A 90 20.93 24.54 7.35
C ASP A 90 21.97 25.67 7.35
N LYS A 91 23.25 25.32 7.26
CA LYS A 91 24.38 26.24 7.24
C LYS A 91 24.76 26.69 5.82
N LEU A 92 24.14 26.11 4.79
CA LEU A 92 24.43 26.39 3.38
C LEU A 92 23.34 27.29 2.79
N SER A 93 23.73 28.51 2.41
CA SER A 93 22.78 29.49 1.85
C SER A 93 22.26 29.13 0.45
N ILE A 94 22.96 28.26 -0.25
CA ILE A 94 22.64 27.83 -1.63
C ILE A 94 21.76 26.56 -1.66
N MET A 95 21.53 25.92 -0.52
CA MET A 95 20.74 24.69 -0.41
C MET A 95 19.33 24.99 0.10
N PRO A 96 18.33 24.19 -0.29
CA PRO A 96 17.03 24.24 0.35
C PRO A 96 17.15 24.01 1.86
N LYS A 97 16.32 24.70 2.64
CA LYS A 97 16.21 24.42 4.07
C LYS A 97 15.58 23.06 4.29
N CYS A 98 16.20 22.26 5.16
CA CYS A 98 15.73 20.92 5.47
C CYS A 98 15.31 20.82 6.95
N GLU A 99 14.17 20.24 7.22
CA GLU A 99 13.69 19.94 8.56
C GLU A 99 13.37 18.44 8.65
N HIS A 100 13.87 17.76 9.66
CA HIS A 100 13.57 16.34 9.91
C HIS A 100 12.25 16.18 10.64
N MET A 101 11.34 15.38 10.07
CA MET A 101 10.05 15.09 10.69
C MET A 101 9.47 13.77 10.19
N GLY A 102 8.47 13.25 10.87
CA GLY A 102 7.69 12.11 10.38
C GLY A 102 6.79 12.50 9.21
N GLY A 103 6.47 11.53 8.33
CA GLY A 103 5.61 11.80 7.17
C GLY A 103 4.23 12.33 7.54
N GLN A 104 3.63 11.81 8.62
CA GLN A 104 2.36 12.33 9.12
C GLN A 104 2.49 13.78 9.59
N GLU A 105 3.55 14.09 10.35
CA GLU A 105 3.82 15.45 10.84
C GLU A 105 4.01 16.43 9.67
N PHE A 106 4.72 16.03 8.62
CA PHE A 106 4.85 16.84 7.39
C PHE A 106 3.49 17.19 6.79
N LEU A 107 2.63 16.20 6.62
CA LEU A 107 1.29 16.42 6.05
C LEU A 107 0.43 17.35 6.93
N GLU A 108 0.45 17.15 8.24
CA GLU A 108 -0.35 17.93 9.17
C GLU A 108 0.15 19.37 9.32
N LYS A 109 1.46 19.54 9.45
CA LYS A 109 2.07 20.85 9.68
C LYS A 109 2.07 21.71 8.42
N ASN A 110 2.40 21.11 7.28
CA ASN A 110 2.71 21.85 6.08
C ASN A 110 1.58 21.87 5.05
N LEU A 111 0.76 20.83 4.98
CA LEU A 111 -0.21 20.67 3.90
C LEU A 111 -1.67 20.77 4.33
N LYS A 112 -2.02 20.32 5.54
CA LYS A 112 -3.42 20.21 6.00
C LYS A 112 -4.23 21.51 5.92
N ASN A 113 -3.59 22.65 6.14
CA ASN A 113 -4.23 23.96 6.13
C ASN A 113 -3.92 24.77 4.87
N ASN A 114 -3.23 24.16 3.90
CA ASN A 114 -2.90 24.82 2.64
C ASN A 114 -4.13 24.84 1.73
N LYS A 115 -4.67 26.04 1.49
CA LYS A 115 -5.87 26.26 0.66
C LYS A 115 -5.57 26.30 -0.84
N GLU A 116 -4.31 26.29 -1.22
CA GLU A 116 -3.87 26.40 -2.61
C GLU A 116 -3.60 25.03 -3.24
N LEU A 117 -3.76 23.93 -2.45
CA LEU A 117 -3.61 22.57 -2.97
C LEU A 117 -4.65 22.28 -4.05
N GLN A 118 -4.18 21.75 -5.15
CA GLN A 118 -5.06 21.30 -6.23
C GLN A 118 -5.84 20.06 -5.81
N THR A 119 -7.01 19.85 -6.39
CA THR A 119 -7.81 18.65 -6.18
C THR A 119 -7.67 17.73 -7.39
N TRP A 120 -7.30 16.48 -7.13
CA TRP A 120 -7.30 15.41 -8.11
C TRP A 120 -8.56 14.55 -7.92
N ASP A 121 -9.45 14.57 -8.89
CA ASP A 121 -10.65 13.73 -8.96
C ASP A 121 -10.43 12.66 -10.03
N GLY A 122 -10.05 11.47 -9.61
CA GLY A 122 -9.71 10.38 -10.53
C GLY A 122 -8.75 9.36 -9.92
N GLU A 123 -8.38 8.36 -10.74
CA GLU A 123 -7.44 7.32 -10.34
C GLU A 123 -5.99 7.85 -10.32
N LEU A 124 -5.19 7.27 -9.43
CA LEU A 124 -3.73 7.41 -9.46
C LEU A 124 -3.17 6.29 -10.32
N TYR A 125 -2.89 6.59 -11.56
CA TYR A 125 -2.48 5.60 -12.55
C TYR A 125 -0.98 5.35 -12.52
N LEU A 126 -0.60 4.07 -12.43
CA LEU A 126 0.78 3.61 -12.40
C LEU A 126 1.07 2.75 -13.64
N GLU A 127 1.67 3.38 -14.68
CA GLU A 127 1.79 2.74 -16.00
C GLU A 127 2.66 1.50 -16.03
N MET A 128 3.75 1.47 -15.25
CA MET A 128 4.67 0.34 -15.22
C MET A 128 4.14 -0.88 -14.44
N HIS A 129 3.02 -0.75 -13.73
CA HIS A 129 2.46 -1.82 -12.90
C HIS A 129 1.09 -2.34 -13.39
N ARG A 130 0.65 -1.98 -14.59
CA ARG A 130 -0.66 -2.42 -15.14
C ARG A 130 -0.85 -3.93 -15.19
N GLY A 131 0.21 -4.67 -15.48
CA GLY A 131 0.18 -6.13 -15.54
C GLY A 131 -0.27 -6.79 -14.25
N THR A 132 -0.09 -6.13 -13.09
CA THR A 132 -0.45 -6.66 -11.78
C THR A 132 -1.94 -6.90 -11.60
N PHE A 133 -2.80 -6.26 -12.38
CA PHE A 133 -4.25 -6.46 -12.31
C PHE A 133 -4.70 -7.79 -12.93
N THR A 134 -3.96 -8.34 -13.87
CA THR A 134 -4.36 -9.52 -14.65
C THR A 134 -3.39 -10.70 -14.58
N THR A 135 -2.12 -10.45 -14.25
CA THR A 135 -1.10 -11.51 -14.16
C THR A 135 -1.49 -12.55 -13.11
N LYS A 136 -1.44 -13.84 -13.48
CA LYS A 136 -1.85 -14.94 -12.59
C LYS A 136 -3.27 -14.75 -12.04
N SER A 137 -4.23 -14.52 -12.92
CA SER A 137 -5.63 -14.19 -12.57
C SER A 137 -6.31 -15.25 -11.69
N GLU A 138 -5.89 -16.50 -11.75
CA GLU A 138 -6.35 -17.59 -10.90
C GLU A 138 -6.06 -17.34 -9.41
N MET A 139 -4.91 -16.72 -9.08
CA MET A 139 -4.56 -16.34 -7.71
C MET A 139 -5.51 -15.26 -7.20
N LYS A 140 -5.74 -14.22 -8.01
CA LYS A 140 -6.67 -13.12 -7.67
C LYS A 140 -8.09 -13.64 -7.42
N ARG A 141 -8.53 -14.57 -8.25
CA ARG A 141 -9.82 -15.23 -8.15
C ARG A 141 -9.91 -16.10 -6.90
N ALA A 142 -8.85 -16.89 -6.62
CA ALA A 142 -8.77 -17.71 -5.42
C ALA A 142 -8.78 -16.84 -4.16
N ASN A 143 -7.96 -15.79 -4.10
CA ASN A 143 -7.92 -14.86 -2.99
C ASN A 143 -9.32 -14.30 -2.70
N ARG A 144 -10.00 -13.72 -3.70
CA ARG A 144 -11.32 -13.12 -3.51
C ARG A 144 -12.38 -14.12 -3.06
N ARG A 145 -12.38 -15.31 -3.66
CA ARG A 145 -13.29 -16.39 -3.27
C ARG A 145 -13.08 -16.83 -1.82
N LEU A 146 -11.82 -16.95 -1.41
CA LEU A 146 -11.49 -17.41 -0.06
C LEU A 146 -11.76 -16.36 1.01
N GLU A 147 -11.64 -15.07 0.71
CA GLU A 147 -12.10 -13.98 1.60
C GLU A 147 -13.58 -14.17 1.98
N TYR A 148 -14.44 -14.44 0.98
CA TYR A 148 -15.84 -14.67 1.24
C TYR A 148 -16.10 -15.98 1.99
N LYS A 149 -15.45 -17.08 1.58
CA LYS A 149 -15.63 -18.39 2.23
C LYS A 149 -15.16 -18.37 3.70
N LEU A 150 -14.09 -17.67 4.02
CA LEU A 150 -13.62 -17.50 5.41
C LEU A 150 -14.65 -16.76 6.25
N ARG A 151 -15.17 -15.65 5.75
CA ARG A 151 -16.24 -14.91 6.42
C ARG A 151 -17.48 -15.79 6.64
N ASP A 152 -17.89 -16.55 5.63
CA ASP A 152 -19.03 -17.44 5.73
C ASP A 152 -18.78 -18.56 6.75
N ALA A 153 -17.56 -19.11 6.80
CA ALA A 153 -17.16 -20.10 7.82
C ALA A 153 -17.20 -19.53 9.25
N GLU A 154 -16.77 -18.28 9.45
CA GLU A 154 -16.88 -17.59 10.75
C GLU A 154 -18.34 -17.44 11.17
N MET A 155 -19.18 -16.91 10.27
CA MET A 155 -20.59 -16.68 10.56
C MET A 155 -21.31 -17.99 10.92
N LEU A 156 -21.04 -19.05 10.14
CA LEU A 156 -21.66 -20.36 10.37
C LEU A 156 -21.17 -21.01 11.67
N SER A 157 -19.89 -20.86 12.00
CA SER A 157 -19.36 -21.35 13.27
C SER A 157 -20.06 -20.71 14.47
N VAL A 158 -20.25 -19.39 14.43
CA VAL A 158 -20.99 -18.65 15.49
C VAL A 158 -22.44 -19.12 15.57
N LEU A 159 -23.14 -19.20 14.45
CA LEU A 159 -24.56 -19.60 14.39
C LEU A 159 -24.79 -21.03 14.91
N ARG A 160 -23.80 -21.92 14.78
CA ARG A 160 -23.88 -23.32 15.26
C ARG A 160 -23.32 -23.52 16.65
N GLY A 161 -22.69 -22.51 17.25
CA GLY A 161 -21.97 -22.65 18.51
C GLY A 161 -20.73 -23.53 18.41
N GLU A 162 -20.11 -23.65 17.23
CA GLU A 162 -18.92 -24.46 16.98
C GLU A 162 -17.65 -23.61 17.22
N ASP A 163 -16.63 -24.14 17.87
CA ASP A 163 -15.35 -23.47 18.06
C ASP A 163 -14.35 -23.83 16.96
N ASN A 164 -14.43 -23.14 15.85
CA ASN A 164 -13.50 -23.27 14.72
C ASN A 164 -12.44 -22.16 14.67
N ARG A 165 -12.30 -21.34 15.73
CA ARG A 165 -11.43 -20.14 15.75
C ARG A 165 -9.99 -20.43 15.37
N GLN A 166 -9.39 -21.49 15.87
CA GLN A 166 -7.99 -21.83 15.60
C GLN A 166 -7.78 -22.16 14.11
N ALA A 167 -8.67 -22.95 13.52
CA ALA A 167 -8.60 -23.35 12.11
C ALA A 167 -8.80 -22.14 11.20
N ILE A 168 -9.81 -21.32 11.46
CA ILE A 168 -10.12 -20.09 10.71
C ILE A 168 -8.97 -19.09 10.82
N THR A 169 -8.42 -18.87 12.03
CA THR A 169 -7.27 -17.96 12.22
C THR A 169 -6.05 -18.43 11.42
N SER A 170 -5.77 -19.73 11.42
CA SER A 170 -4.66 -20.29 10.63
C SER A 170 -4.88 -20.12 9.13
N ALA A 171 -6.09 -20.30 8.66
CA ALA A 171 -6.47 -20.08 7.27
C ALA A 171 -6.35 -18.59 6.87
N TYR A 172 -6.81 -17.66 7.71
CA TYR A 172 -6.60 -16.22 7.49
C TYR A 172 -5.12 -15.84 7.41
N LYS A 173 -4.28 -16.37 8.30
CA LYS A 173 -2.84 -16.08 8.25
C LYS A 173 -2.21 -16.50 6.92
N LYS A 174 -2.58 -17.67 6.39
CA LYS A 174 -2.14 -18.11 5.07
C LYS A 174 -2.64 -17.18 3.96
N LEU A 175 -3.93 -16.79 3.99
CA LEU A 175 -4.50 -15.87 3.01
C LEU A 175 -3.78 -14.52 3.02
N LEU A 176 -3.55 -13.95 4.21
CA LEU A 176 -2.91 -12.65 4.38
C LEU A 176 -1.45 -12.64 3.91
N ILE A 177 -0.69 -13.74 4.12
CA ILE A 177 0.65 -13.88 3.56
C ILE A 177 0.59 -13.81 2.03
N ASN A 178 -0.38 -14.48 1.40
CA ASN A 178 -0.54 -14.49 -0.05
C ASN A 178 -1.10 -13.17 -0.62
N GLN A 179 -1.53 -12.23 0.22
CA GLN A 179 -1.87 -10.85 -0.18
C GLN A 179 -0.65 -9.92 -0.22
N PHE A 180 0.56 -10.43 0.07
CA PHE A 180 1.78 -9.66 -0.07
C PHE A 180 1.90 -9.06 -1.47
N HIS A 181 2.45 -7.82 -1.55
CA HIS A 181 2.42 -7.01 -2.77
C HIS A 181 3.19 -7.59 -3.97
N ASP A 182 4.02 -8.60 -3.77
CA ASP A 182 4.68 -9.34 -4.85
C ASP A 182 4.07 -10.73 -5.11
N ILE A 183 3.20 -11.24 -4.23
CA ILE A 183 2.52 -12.52 -4.42
C ILE A 183 1.21 -12.32 -5.18
N LEU A 184 0.25 -11.62 -4.60
CA LEU A 184 -1.07 -11.40 -5.20
C LEU A 184 -1.00 -10.73 -6.59
N PRO A 185 -0.12 -9.75 -6.85
CA PRO A 185 0.05 -9.16 -8.18
C PRO A 185 0.57 -10.11 -9.25
N GLY A 186 1.21 -11.21 -8.86
CA GLY A 186 1.75 -12.21 -9.80
C GLY A 186 3.17 -11.90 -10.29
N SER A 187 3.89 -10.99 -9.63
CA SER A 187 5.27 -10.59 -9.96
C SER A 187 6.35 -11.44 -9.29
N HIS A 188 5.94 -12.48 -8.59
CA HIS A 188 6.81 -13.43 -7.89
C HIS A 188 7.51 -14.45 -8.83
N ILE A 189 8.51 -15.15 -8.30
CA ILE A 189 9.14 -16.30 -8.98
C ILE A 189 8.22 -17.54 -8.95
N HIS A 190 8.49 -18.50 -9.86
CA HIS A 190 7.61 -19.66 -10.03
C HIS A 190 7.38 -20.50 -8.75
N PRO A 191 8.38 -20.80 -7.91
CA PRO A 191 8.16 -21.55 -6.66
C PRO A 191 7.15 -20.89 -5.73
N VAL A 192 7.12 -19.54 -5.65
CA VAL A 192 6.16 -18.80 -4.84
C VAL A 192 4.74 -18.98 -5.38
N TYR A 193 4.56 -19.09 -6.70
CA TYR A 193 3.26 -19.42 -7.28
C TYR A 193 2.77 -20.80 -6.82
N GLU A 194 3.64 -21.81 -6.84
CA GLU A 194 3.30 -23.17 -6.41
C GLU A 194 2.90 -23.19 -4.93
N ASP A 195 3.67 -22.53 -4.07
CA ASP A 195 3.39 -22.41 -2.64
C ASP A 195 2.06 -21.70 -2.38
N ALA A 196 1.81 -20.59 -3.07
CA ALA A 196 0.56 -19.82 -2.94
C ALA A 196 -0.65 -20.65 -3.37
N MET A 197 -0.57 -21.38 -4.50
CA MET A 197 -1.67 -22.22 -4.97
C MET A 197 -1.93 -23.40 -4.02
N LYS A 198 -0.90 -23.94 -3.39
CA LYS A 198 -1.04 -24.94 -2.33
C LYS A 198 -1.74 -24.36 -1.10
N ASP A 199 -1.33 -23.18 -0.66
CA ASP A 199 -1.96 -22.50 0.47
C ASP A 199 -3.44 -22.21 0.19
N TYR A 200 -3.80 -21.72 -0.99
CA TYR A 200 -5.19 -21.52 -1.38
C TYR A 200 -5.99 -22.83 -1.35
N SER A 201 -5.41 -23.94 -1.82
CA SER A 201 -6.06 -25.27 -1.74
C SER A 201 -6.26 -25.72 -0.29
N ASP A 202 -5.28 -25.51 0.57
CA ASP A 202 -5.38 -25.88 1.99
C ASP A 202 -6.43 -25.05 2.72
N ILE A 203 -6.50 -23.76 2.45
CA ILE A 203 -7.54 -22.86 2.99
C ILE A 203 -8.91 -23.34 2.52
N GLU A 204 -9.06 -23.62 1.22
CA GLU A 204 -10.33 -24.05 0.65
C GLU A 204 -10.84 -25.34 1.30
N LYS A 205 -9.98 -26.35 1.46
CA LYS A 205 -10.33 -27.60 2.16
C LYS A 205 -10.77 -27.34 3.61
N CYS A 206 -10.07 -26.47 4.32
CA CYS A 206 -10.40 -26.10 5.70
C CYS A 206 -11.79 -25.46 5.78
N VAL A 207 -12.03 -24.43 4.97
CA VAL A 207 -13.32 -23.69 5.01
C VAL A 207 -14.48 -24.53 4.49
N ASP A 208 -14.26 -25.35 3.44
CA ASP A 208 -15.30 -26.25 2.91
C ASP A 208 -15.66 -27.34 3.93
N GLY A 209 -14.71 -27.80 4.74
CA GLY A 209 -14.98 -28.69 5.87
C GLY A 209 -15.90 -28.04 6.90
N ILE A 210 -15.68 -26.78 7.25
CA ILE A 210 -16.50 -26.02 8.20
C ILE A 210 -17.88 -25.71 7.60
N ILE A 211 -17.94 -25.23 6.37
CA ILE A 211 -19.19 -24.89 5.68
C ILE A 211 -20.01 -26.15 5.42
N GLY A 212 -19.37 -27.21 4.91
CA GLY A 212 -20.06 -28.45 4.50
C GLY A 212 -20.74 -29.20 5.63
N THR A 213 -20.25 -29.14 6.85
CA THR A 213 -20.95 -29.69 8.02
C THR A 213 -22.31 -29.03 8.25
N GLY A 214 -22.53 -27.86 7.67
CA GLY A 214 -23.76 -27.09 7.81
C GLY A 214 -24.84 -27.36 6.78
N THR A 215 -24.50 -27.86 5.64
CA THR A 215 -25.52 -28.27 4.65
C THR A 215 -26.36 -29.41 5.21
N LYS A 216 -25.80 -30.27 6.05
CA LYS A 216 -26.53 -31.31 6.78
C LYS A 216 -27.50 -30.73 7.83
N TYR A 217 -27.14 -29.61 8.47
CA TYR A 217 -27.96 -29.00 9.53
C TYR A 217 -29.20 -28.31 8.99
N PHE A 218 -29.12 -27.63 7.85
CA PHE A 218 -30.26 -26.98 7.20
C PHE A 218 -31.20 -27.98 6.52
N ASN A 219 -30.68 -29.13 6.07
CA ASN A 219 -31.53 -30.19 5.50
C ASN A 219 -32.34 -30.97 6.55
N THR A 220 -32.08 -30.80 7.85
CA THR A 220 -32.84 -31.40 8.96
C THR A 220 -33.91 -30.46 9.58
N LEU A 221 -33.88 -29.18 9.21
CA LEU A 221 -34.95 -28.24 9.56
C LEU A 221 -36.11 -28.42 8.54
N ASN A 222 -37.00 -29.35 8.81
CA ASN A 222 -38.29 -29.39 8.13
C ASN A 222 -39.06 -28.15 8.54
N PHE A 223 -39.20 -27.19 7.64
CA PHE A 223 -40.19 -26.13 7.76
C PHE A 223 -41.55 -26.76 7.55
N THR A 224 -42.23 -27.12 8.66
CA THR A 224 -43.67 -27.42 8.68
C THR A 224 -44.45 -26.14 8.83
#